data_2a354c8aebb91ffd9c8fa2889e70e37f
#
_entry.id   2a354c8aebb91ffd9c8fa2889e70e37f
#
_cell.length_a   1.000
_cell.length_b   1.000
_cell.length_c   1.000
_cell.angle_alpha   90.00
_cell.angle_beta   90.00
_cell.angle_gamma   90.00
#
_symmetry.space_group_name_H-M   'P 1'
#
loop_
_entity.id
_entity.type
_entity.pdbx_description
1 polymer ?
#
loop_
_entity_poly.entity_id
_entity_poly.type
_entity_poly.pdbx_seq_one_letter_code
_entity_poly.pdbx_strand_id
1 'polypeptide(L)'
;MSTLDLTRSPTVSGDFLESYLQHPDLRILDATVVLDPNSWAANSGRATWETEHIPRSAIVDLIAELSDPDGDVGLPDGVHAYKLPSERDFAYAISQYGISETTPVVVYDTTAGMWASRLWWLLKLFGNHNVAVLDGGWKFWKEEGRPISTEPAPRYKDGLFQPTFHRELLATKEDVIAATQDTDAILINALWPELFRGEAKTPLARPGRIPNSVNVPFTETVDQHGKLASSALLAKTFASEGVDKTKRIITYCGGGIAATFDALALAKIGITCAVYDGSLVEWVADPDLPLETG
;
A
#
# COMPACT_ATOMS: atom_id res chain seq x y z
N MET A 1 30.77 0.84 -7.38
CA MET A 1 29.92 1.62 -6.47
C MET A 1 29.16 0.63 -5.61
N SER A 2 29.01 0.86 -4.31
CA SER A 2 28.21 -0.05 -3.48
C SER A 2 26.74 0.08 -3.89
N THR A 3 26.06 -1.03 -4.07
CA THR A 3 24.62 -1.11 -4.34
C THR A 3 23.88 -0.40 -3.20
N LEU A 4 22.95 0.50 -3.54
CA LEU A 4 22.10 1.17 -2.53
C LEU A 4 21.17 0.13 -1.91
N ASP A 5 21.27 -0.06 -0.59
CA ASP A 5 20.52 -1.07 0.15
C ASP A 5 19.40 -0.41 0.97
N LEU A 6 18.16 -0.64 0.56
CA LEU A 6 16.94 -0.17 1.23
C LEU A 6 16.23 -1.26 2.05
N THR A 7 16.81 -2.47 2.13
CA THR A 7 16.16 -3.63 2.76
C THR A 7 16.06 -3.53 4.29
N ARG A 8 16.83 -2.60 4.91
CA ARG A 8 16.96 -2.47 6.37
C ARG A 8 15.78 -1.80 7.04
N SER A 9 15.00 -1.03 6.29
CA SER A 9 13.83 -0.33 6.81
C SER A 9 12.77 -0.21 5.73
N PRO A 10 11.49 -0.38 6.04
CA PRO A 10 10.42 -0.21 5.05
C PRO A 10 10.22 1.26 4.66
N THR A 11 10.82 2.21 5.39
CA THR A 11 10.74 3.63 5.09
C THR A 11 12.11 4.30 5.07
N VAL A 12 12.21 5.41 4.31
CA VAL A 12 13.38 6.30 4.28
C VAL A 12 12.97 7.74 4.59
N SER A 13 13.89 8.52 5.16
CA SER A 13 13.65 9.95 5.44
C SER A 13 13.86 10.81 4.20
N GLY A 14 13.33 12.06 4.25
CA GLY A 14 13.62 13.09 3.24
C GLY A 14 15.12 13.36 3.08
N ASP A 15 15.88 13.46 4.19
CA ASP A 15 17.34 13.66 4.15
C ASP A 15 18.05 12.52 3.40
N PHE A 16 17.64 11.28 3.66
CA PHE A 16 18.17 10.13 2.94
C PHE A 16 17.89 10.26 1.45
N LEU A 17 16.62 10.44 1.05
CA LEU A 17 16.26 10.50 -0.37
C LEU A 17 16.96 11.67 -1.06
N GLU A 18 17.03 12.87 -0.46
CA GLU A 18 17.70 14.04 -1.03
C GLU A 18 19.18 13.76 -1.29
N SER A 19 19.87 13.09 -0.36
CA SER A 19 21.29 12.75 -0.52
C SER A 19 21.55 11.76 -1.67
N TYR A 20 20.55 10.99 -2.08
CA TYR A 20 20.64 9.99 -3.16
C TYR A 20 19.88 10.36 -4.44
N LEU A 21 19.31 11.58 -4.55
CA LEU A 21 18.55 12.01 -5.75
C LEU A 21 19.30 11.78 -7.07
N GLN A 22 20.63 11.93 -7.06
CA GLN A 22 21.46 11.76 -8.26
C GLN A 22 22.04 10.36 -8.42
N HIS A 23 21.67 9.41 -7.54
CA HIS A 23 22.19 8.04 -7.66
C HIS A 23 21.65 7.36 -8.94
N PRO A 24 22.52 6.84 -9.82
CA PRO A 24 22.11 6.38 -11.16
C PRO A 24 21.16 5.17 -11.11
N ASP A 25 21.31 4.31 -10.09
CA ASP A 25 20.52 3.10 -9.97
C ASP A 25 19.20 3.30 -9.22
N LEU A 26 19.04 4.41 -8.48
CA LEU A 26 17.82 4.68 -7.73
C LEU A 26 16.65 4.99 -8.68
N ARG A 27 15.51 4.37 -8.44
CA ARG A 27 14.22 4.74 -9.04
C ARG A 27 13.35 5.38 -7.97
N ILE A 28 12.76 6.51 -8.33
CA ILE A 28 11.83 7.25 -7.46
C ILE A 28 10.47 7.21 -8.16
N LEU A 29 9.48 6.66 -7.50
CA LEU A 29 8.15 6.47 -8.07
C LEU A 29 7.10 7.23 -7.25
N ASP A 30 6.29 8.01 -7.94
CA ASP A 30 5.07 8.60 -7.40
C ASP A 30 3.91 7.64 -7.66
N ALA A 31 3.27 7.18 -6.62
CA ALA A 31 2.13 6.26 -6.68
C ALA A 31 0.80 6.95 -6.35
N THR A 32 0.73 8.28 -6.47
CA THR A 32 -0.45 9.07 -6.09
C THR A 32 -1.69 8.64 -6.86
N VAL A 33 -2.76 8.40 -6.10
CA VAL A 33 -4.13 8.29 -6.59
C VAL A 33 -4.96 9.37 -5.90
N VAL A 34 -5.78 10.07 -6.67
CA VAL A 34 -6.71 11.09 -6.18
C VAL A 34 -8.06 10.44 -5.94
N LEU A 35 -8.40 10.24 -4.67
CA LEU A 35 -9.62 9.59 -4.22
C LEU A 35 -10.66 10.62 -3.76
N ASP A 36 -11.89 10.51 -4.23
CA ASP A 36 -13.04 11.19 -3.63
C ASP A 36 -13.50 10.40 -2.38
N PRO A 37 -13.37 10.96 -1.17
CA PRO A 37 -13.70 10.24 0.05
C PRO A 37 -15.19 9.92 0.23
N ASN A 38 -16.07 10.57 -0.53
CA ASN A 38 -17.52 10.36 -0.42
C ASN A 38 -18.03 9.25 -1.34
N SER A 39 -17.48 9.16 -2.55
CA SER A 39 -17.89 8.18 -3.57
C SER A 39 -16.92 7.03 -3.74
N TRP A 40 -15.68 7.16 -3.23
CA TRP A 40 -14.54 6.28 -3.47
C TRP A 40 -14.11 6.24 -4.95
N ALA A 41 -14.64 7.13 -5.79
CA ALA A 41 -14.14 7.29 -7.13
C ALA A 41 -12.70 7.79 -7.12
N ALA A 42 -11.87 7.21 -7.96
CA ALA A 42 -10.44 7.46 -7.94
C ALA A 42 -9.89 7.72 -9.35
N ASN A 43 -8.85 8.53 -9.41
CA ASN A 43 -8.15 8.86 -10.64
C ASN A 43 -6.63 8.85 -10.41
N SER A 44 -5.88 8.62 -11.48
CA SER A 44 -4.42 8.74 -11.45
C SER A 44 -3.97 10.13 -10.96
N GLY A 45 -2.94 10.17 -10.14
CA GLY A 45 -2.29 11.40 -9.69
C GLY A 45 -1.43 12.11 -10.76
N ARG A 46 -1.45 11.64 -12.01
CA ARG A 46 -0.61 12.18 -13.10
C ARG A 46 -0.69 13.69 -13.25
N ALA A 47 -1.90 14.26 -13.23
CA ALA A 47 -2.07 15.70 -13.36
C ALA A 47 -1.42 16.50 -12.20
N THR A 48 -1.42 15.96 -10.99
CA THR A 48 -0.72 16.55 -9.84
C THR A 48 0.79 16.46 -10.03
N TRP A 49 1.28 15.28 -10.42
CA TRP A 49 2.70 15.03 -10.67
C TRP A 49 3.26 15.93 -11.79
N GLU A 50 2.51 16.15 -12.87
CA GLU A 50 2.92 17.06 -13.98
C GLU A 50 3.05 18.52 -13.53
N THR A 51 2.36 18.92 -12.46
CA THR A 51 2.47 20.28 -11.91
C THR A 51 3.75 20.45 -11.09
N GLU A 52 4.06 19.51 -10.20
CA GLU A 52 5.24 19.52 -9.36
C GLU A 52 5.45 18.13 -8.72
N HIS A 53 6.71 17.71 -8.62
CA HIS A 53 7.06 16.40 -8.08
C HIS A 53 8.49 16.37 -7.53
N ILE A 54 8.87 15.29 -6.86
CA ILE A 54 10.26 15.06 -6.42
C ILE A 54 11.15 14.90 -7.66
N PRO A 55 12.30 15.61 -7.74
CA PRO A 55 13.17 15.53 -8.90
C PRO A 55 13.49 14.08 -9.28
N ARG A 56 13.46 13.78 -10.59
CA ARG A 56 13.71 12.46 -11.18
C ARG A 56 12.66 11.39 -10.87
N SER A 57 11.57 11.71 -10.18
CA SER A 57 10.50 10.73 -10.01
C SER A 57 9.72 10.48 -11.30
N ALA A 58 9.17 9.29 -11.42
CA ALA A 58 8.17 8.94 -12.43
C ALA A 58 6.85 8.64 -11.76
N ILE A 59 5.75 9.02 -12.40
CA ILE A 59 4.40 8.64 -11.95
C ILE A 59 4.06 7.23 -12.40
N VAL A 60 3.58 6.40 -11.48
CA VAL A 60 3.04 5.06 -11.75
C VAL A 60 1.54 5.10 -11.57
N ASP A 61 0.80 4.68 -12.57
CA ASP A 61 -0.65 4.60 -12.50
C ASP A 61 -1.07 3.25 -11.88
N LEU A 62 -1.37 3.28 -10.58
CA LEU A 62 -1.79 2.07 -9.85
C LEU A 62 -3.08 1.46 -10.41
N ILE A 63 -3.95 2.27 -11.00
CA ILE A 63 -5.24 1.83 -11.54
C ILE A 63 -5.01 1.17 -12.91
N ALA A 64 -4.41 1.91 -13.85
CA ALA A 64 -4.31 1.47 -15.23
C ALA A 64 -3.15 0.50 -15.50
N GLU A 65 -2.06 0.57 -14.72
CA GLU A 65 -0.84 -0.20 -14.99
C GLU A 65 -0.64 -1.37 -14.02
N LEU A 66 -1.14 -1.25 -12.77
CA LEU A 66 -0.83 -2.19 -11.69
C LEU A 66 -2.08 -2.76 -10.99
N SER A 67 -3.22 -2.74 -11.66
CA SER A 67 -4.44 -3.42 -11.20
C SER A 67 -5.05 -4.23 -12.34
N ASP A 68 -5.71 -5.34 -11.98
CA ASP A 68 -6.48 -6.15 -12.92
C ASP A 68 -7.84 -5.46 -13.15
N PRO A 69 -8.16 -4.98 -14.35
CA PRO A 69 -9.41 -4.27 -14.62
C PRO A 69 -10.66 -5.16 -14.44
N ASP A 70 -10.52 -6.48 -14.54
CA ASP A 70 -11.64 -7.41 -14.31
C ASP A 70 -12.11 -7.40 -12.85
N GLY A 71 -11.32 -6.86 -11.93
CA GLY A 71 -11.69 -6.67 -10.54
C GLY A 71 -12.79 -5.64 -10.32
N ASP A 72 -12.97 -4.69 -11.24
CA ASP A 72 -13.91 -3.57 -11.11
C ASP A 72 -15.34 -3.93 -11.57
N VAL A 73 -15.54 -5.14 -12.11
CA VAL A 73 -16.84 -5.57 -12.62
C VAL A 73 -17.89 -5.57 -11.50
N GLY A 74 -18.95 -4.78 -11.68
CA GLY A 74 -20.06 -4.65 -10.72
C GLY A 74 -19.86 -3.56 -9.68
N LEU A 75 -18.75 -2.83 -9.69
CA LEU A 75 -18.54 -1.65 -8.87
C LEU A 75 -19.17 -0.39 -9.53
N PRO A 76 -19.50 0.65 -8.74
CA PRO A 76 -19.89 1.94 -9.27
C PRO A 76 -18.82 2.59 -10.15
N ASP A 77 -19.22 3.43 -11.11
CA ASP A 77 -18.29 4.14 -12.00
C ASP A 77 -17.20 4.89 -11.22
N GLY A 78 -15.95 4.64 -11.60
CA GLY A 78 -14.77 5.24 -10.99
C GLY A 78 -14.35 4.64 -9.65
N VAL A 79 -15.08 3.67 -9.11
CA VAL A 79 -14.65 2.87 -7.94
C VAL A 79 -13.86 1.68 -8.42
N HIS A 80 -12.68 1.46 -7.83
CA HIS A 80 -11.76 0.39 -8.22
C HIS A 80 -11.55 -0.60 -7.08
N ALA A 81 -11.47 -1.88 -7.44
CA ALA A 81 -11.15 -2.96 -6.51
C ALA A 81 -9.62 -3.06 -6.26
N TYR A 82 -8.81 -2.45 -7.12
CA TYR A 82 -7.34 -2.54 -7.09
C TYR A 82 -6.84 -3.99 -7.05
N LYS A 83 -7.59 -4.91 -7.67
CA LYS A 83 -7.26 -6.32 -7.70
C LYS A 83 -5.85 -6.55 -8.24
N LEU A 84 -5.16 -7.51 -7.64
CA LEU A 84 -3.79 -7.86 -7.98
C LEU A 84 -3.62 -8.14 -9.49
N PRO A 85 -2.64 -7.49 -10.17
CA PRO A 85 -2.35 -7.79 -11.57
C PRO A 85 -1.71 -9.19 -11.70
N SER A 86 -1.74 -9.75 -12.91
CA SER A 86 -0.96 -10.96 -13.16
C SER A 86 0.54 -10.70 -13.02
N GLU A 87 1.32 -11.76 -12.69
CA GLU A 87 2.79 -11.65 -12.61
C GLU A 87 3.40 -11.08 -13.90
N ARG A 88 2.84 -11.48 -15.06
CA ARG A 88 3.28 -11.01 -16.37
C ARG A 88 3.02 -9.51 -16.56
N ASP A 89 1.81 -9.05 -16.22
CA ASP A 89 1.41 -7.66 -16.45
C ASP A 89 2.15 -6.74 -15.46
N PHE A 90 2.33 -7.17 -14.20
CA PHE A 90 3.18 -6.48 -13.25
C PHE A 90 4.63 -6.36 -13.74
N ALA A 91 5.22 -7.48 -14.18
CA ALA A 91 6.60 -7.51 -14.68
C ALA A 91 6.77 -6.59 -15.89
N TYR A 92 5.81 -6.61 -16.81
CA TYR A 92 5.83 -5.72 -17.97
C TYR A 92 5.79 -4.25 -17.56
N ALA A 93 4.83 -3.86 -16.72
CA ALA A 93 4.65 -2.48 -16.29
C ALA A 93 5.90 -1.95 -15.55
N ILE A 94 6.41 -2.71 -14.57
CA ILE A 94 7.55 -2.28 -13.74
C ILE A 94 8.85 -2.23 -14.55
N SER A 95 9.03 -3.09 -15.55
CA SER A 95 10.19 -3.05 -16.43
C SER A 95 10.30 -1.73 -17.22
N GLN A 96 9.17 -1.08 -17.56
CA GLN A 96 9.17 0.21 -18.27
C GLN A 96 9.82 1.33 -17.45
N TYR A 97 9.87 1.21 -16.12
CA TYR A 97 10.53 2.14 -15.22
C TYR A 97 12.03 1.82 -14.99
N GLY A 98 12.58 0.88 -15.76
CA GLY A 98 13.97 0.44 -15.63
C GLY A 98 14.24 -0.31 -14.31
N ILE A 99 13.25 -1.06 -13.83
CA ILE A 99 13.32 -1.80 -12.57
C ILE A 99 13.52 -3.29 -12.85
N SER A 100 14.41 -3.91 -12.08
CA SER A 100 14.61 -5.34 -11.92
C SER A 100 14.44 -5.73 -10.45
N GLU A 101 14.60 -7.00 -10.10
CA GLU A 101 14.39 -7.53 -8.74
C GLU A 101 15.32 -6.91 -7.69
N THR A 102 16.44 -6.33 -8.11
CA THR A 102 17.46 -5.76 -7.22
C THR A 102 17.56 -4.23 -7.28
N THR A 103 16.82 -3.60 -8.19
CA THR A 103 16.85 -2.15 -8.36
C THR A 103 16.35 -1.47 -7.09
N PRO A 104 17.10 -0.51 -6.51
CA PRO A 104 16.64 0.25 -5.36
C PRO A 104 15.50 1.19 -5.78
N VAL A 105 14.36 1.10 -5.08
CA VAL A 105 13.15 1.88 -5.38
C VAL A 105 12.71 2.65 -4.14
N VAL A 106 12.51 3.95 -4.27
CA VAL A 106 11.80 4.76 -3.26
C VAL A 106 10.45 5.15 -3.84
N VAL A 107 9.39 4.85 -3.11
CA VAL A 107 8.00 5.16 -3.49
C VAL A 107 7.46 6.26 -2.59
N TYR A 108 6.71 7.18 -3.15
CA TYR A 108 5.98 8.19 -2.39
C TYR A 108 4.58 8.44 -2.99
N ASP A 109 3.77 9.18 -2.26
CA ASP A 109 2.48 9.69 -2.71
C ASP A 109 2.14 11.02 -2.03
N THR A 110 0.97 11.57 -2.33
CA THR A 110 0.44 12.79 -1.70
C THR A 110 -0.45 12.53 -0.48
N THR A 111 -0.67 11.25 -0.10
CA THR A 111 -1.63 10.83 0.94
C THR A 111 -0.91 10.03 2.05
N ALA A 112 0.12 10.63 2.64
CA ALA A 112 0.85 10.08 3.79
C ALA A 112 1.43 8.65 3.60
N GLY A 113 1.62 8.19 2.37
CA GLY A 113 2.18 6.87 2.07
C GLY A 113 1.14 5.77 1.86
N MET A 114 -0.16 6.06 1.89
CA MET A 114 -1.21 5.06 1.73
C MET A 114 -1.14 4.34 0.37
N TRP A 115 -0.97 5.09 -0.73
CA TRP A 115 -0.83 4.52 -2.07
C TRP A 115 0.59 4.01 -2.34
N ALA A 116 1.58 4.70 -1.78
CA ALA A 116 2.97 4.25 -1.85
C ALA A 116 3.17 2.89 -1.17
N SER A 117 2.46 2.61 -0.06
CA SER A 117 2.51 1.30 0.59
C SER A 117 1.93 0.19 -0.28
N ARG A 118 0.93 0.49 -1.13
CA ARG A 118 0.42 -0.48 -2.12
C ARG A 118 1.51 -0.88 -3.12
N LEU A 119 2.21 0.10 -3.71
CA LEU A 119 3.28 -0.19 -4.66
C LEU A 119 4.48 -0.87 -3.97
N TRP A 120 4.83 -0.47 -2.75
CA TRP A 120 5.85 -1.13 -1.93
C TRP A 120 5.50 -2.61 -1.69
N TRP A 121 4.26 -2.91 -1.34
CA TRP A 121 3.80 -4.27 -1.12
C TRP A 121 3.80 -5.09 -2.41
N LEU A 122 3.32 -4.54 -3.53
CA LEU A 122 3.35 -5.19 -4.84
C LEU A 122 4.79 -5.55 -5.25
N LEU A 123 5.73 -4.60 -5.13
CA LEU A 123 7.15 -4.87 -5.44
C LEU A 123 7.69 -6.01 -4.60
N LYS A 124 7.40 -6.04 -3.30
CA LYS A 124 7.82 -7.14 -2.42
C LYS A 124 7.14 -8.46 -2.75
N LEU A 125 5.85 -8.43 -3.02
CA LEU A 125 5.06 -9.62 -3.37
C LEU A 125 5.60 -10.30 -4.64
N PHE A 126 6.08 -9.50 -5.60
CA PHE A 126 6.64 -9.99 -6.86
C PHE A 126 8.17 -10.11 -6.85
N GLY A 127 8.85 -9.88 -5.72
CA GLY A 127 10.25 -10.25 -5.53
C GLY A 127 11.28 -9.11 -5.50
N ASN A 128 10.88 -7.83 -5.60
CA ASN A 128 11.81 -6.75 -5.30
C ASN A 128 11.71 -6.32 -3.83
N HIS A 129 12.69 -6.75 -3.02
CA HIS A 129 12.77 -6.38 -1.61
C HIS A 129 13.60 -5.11 -1.36
N ASN A 130 14.27 -4.55 -2.38
CA ASN A 130 15.07 -3.33 -2.28
C ASN A 130 14.20 -2.08 -2.49
N VAL A 131 13.10 -2.01 -1.77
CA VAL A 131 12.10 -0.95 -1.86
C VAL A 131 11.78 -0.36 -0.50
N ALA A 132 11.61 0.97 -0.45
CA ALA A 132 11.18 1.70 0.74
C ALA A 132 10.17 2.81 0.38
N VAL A 133 9.31 3.17 1.33
CA VAL A 133 8.39 4.30 1.22
C VAL A 133 9.05 5.56 1.80
N LEU A 134 8.89 6.71 1.14
CA LEU A 134 9.30 8.01 1.68
C LEU A 134 8.39 8.39 2.86
N ASP A 135 8.97 8.46 4.05
CA ASP A 135 8.23 8.75 5.29
C ASP A 135 7.72 10.20 5.28
N GLY A 136 6.39 10.39 5.37
CA GLY A 136 5.70 11.67 5.22
C GLY A 136 5.33 12.05 3.78
N GLY A 137 5.81 11.31 2.78
CA GLY A 137 5.45 11.47 1.37
C GLY A 137 5.74 12.86 0.80
N TRP A 138 4.99 13.20 -0.26
CA TRP A 138 5.12 14.49 -0.95
C TRP A 138 4.84 15.70 -0.06
N LYS A 139 3.83 15.61 0.78
CA LYS A 139 3.41 16.73 1.63
C LYS A 139 4.56 17.16 2.54
N PHE A 140 5.17 16.22 3.25
CA PHE A 140 6.25 16.52 4.19
C PHE A 140 7.54 16.94 3.47
N TRP A 141 7.83 16.36 2.30
CA TRP A 141 8.93 16.78 1.43
C TRP A 141 8.86 18.29 1.11
N LYS A 142 7.67 18.79 0.77
CA LYS A 142 7.44 20.23 0.51
C LYS A 142 7.52 21.09 1.78
N GLU A 143 6.96 20.62 2.90
CA GLU A 143 6.99 21.32 4.17
C GLU A 143 8.44 21.55 4.66
N GLU A 144 9.35 20.62 4.36
CA GLU A 144 10.77 20.74 4.66
C GLU A 144 11.54 21.63 3.67
N GLY A 145 10.87 22.19 2.65
CA GLY A 145 11.48 23.06 1.64
C GLY A 145 12.48 22.35 0.73
N ARG A 146 12.32 21.05 0.52
CA ARG A 146 13.22 20.23 -0.30
C ARG A 146 13.03 20.48 -1.80
N PRO A 147 14.02 20.10 -2.64
CA PRO A 147 13.96 20.33 -4.08
C PRO A 147 12.70 19.76 -4.74
N ILE A 148 12.08 20.54 -5.61
CA ILE A 148 10.95 20.15 -6.45
C ILE A 148 11.30 20.32 -7.92
N SER A 149 10.60 19.61 -8.80
CA SER A 149 10.79 19.61 -10.24
C SER A 149 9.46 19.64 -10.99
N THR A 150 9.49 20.16 -12.20
CA THR A 150 8.46 20.04 -13.24
C THR A 150 9.01 19.32 -14.47
N GLU A 151 10.28 18.90 -14.40
CA GLU A 151 10.95 18.22 -15.50
C GLU A 151 10.46 16.79 -15.65
N PRO A 152 10.34 16.26 -16.86
CA PRO A 152 9.93 14.88 -17.06
C PRO A 152 10.90 13.90 -16.38
N ALA A 153 10.37 12.74 -15.99
CA ALA A 153 11.20 11.67 -15.44
C ALA A 153 12.35 11.30 -16.40
N PRO A 154 13.53 10.94 -15.87
CA PRO A 154 14.62 10.44 -16.71
C PRO A 154 14.15 9.20 -17.49
N ARG A 155 14.56 9.11 -18.75
CA ARG A 155 14.36 7.87 -19.52
C ARG A 155 15.36 6.84 -19.06
N TYR A 156 14.87 5.78 -18.45
CA TYR A 156 15.69 4.64 -18.12
C TYR A 156 15.65 3.62 -19.27
N LYS A 157 16.71 2.85 -19.42
CA LYS A 157 16.64 1.65 -20.25
C LYS A 157 15.66 0.68 -19.56
N ASP A 158 14.80 0.04 -20.34
CA ASP A 158 13.85 -0.93 -19.81
C ASP A 158 14.58 -1.94 -18.91
N GLY A 159 14.03 -2.19 -17.74
CA GLY A 159 14.46 -3.26 -16.86
C GLY A 159 14.10 -4.63 -17.46
N LEU A 160 14.57 -5.66 -16.82
CA LEU A 160 14.09 -7.01 -17.02
C LEU A 160 13.65 -7.53 -15.66
N PHE A 161 12.38 -7.38 -15.36
CA PHE A 161 11.81 -7.86 -14.11
C PHE A 161 11.34 -9.30 -14.29
N GLN A 162 11.90 -10.23 -13.50
CA GLN A 162 11.51 -11.63 -13.46
C GLN A 162 10.83 -11.90 -12.11
N PRO A 163 9.50 -11.97 -12.06
CA PRO A 163 8.79 -12.04 -10.79
C PRO A 163 9.11 -13.34 -10.04
N THR A 164 9.28 -13.18 -8.72
CA THR A 164 9.31 -14.28 -7.76
C THR A 164 8.19 -14.05 -6.78
N PHE A 165 7.13 -14.84 -6.89
CA PHE A 165 5.90 -14.61 -6.13
C PHE A 165 6.03 -15.06 -4.68
N HIS A 166 5.88 -14.12 -3.74
CA HIS A 166 5.94 -14.32 -2.30
C HIS A 166 4.56 -14.57 -1.70
N ARG A 167 4.06 -15.81 -1.85
CA ARG A 167 2.71 -16.24 -1.43
C ARG A 167 2.40 -15.93 0.04
N GLU A 168 3.39 -15.90 0.89
CA GLU A 168 3.26 -15.60 2.32
C GLU A 168 2.83 -14.15 2.61
N LEU A 169 2.97 -13.23 1.64
CA LEU A 169 2.52 -11.83 1.76
C LEU A 169 1.08 -11.62 1.30
N LEU A 170 0.42 -12.63 0.75
CA LEU A 170 -0.94 -12.57 0.24
C LEU A 170 -1.87 -13.51 1.03
N ALA A 171 -3.05 -13.05 1.40
CA ALA A 171 -4.15 -13.88 1.86
C ALA A 171 -5.26 -13.93 0.81
N THR A 172 -5.80 -15.11 0.55
CA THR A 172 -6.99 -15.29 -0.29
C THR A 172 -8.26 -15.22 0.56
N LYS A 173 -9.42 -15.18 -0.09
CA LYS A 173 -10.73 -15.25 0.58
C LYS A 173 -10.84 -16.51 1.45
N GLU A 174 -10.37 -17.64 0.96
CA GLU A 174 -10.38 -18.91 1.70
C GLU A 174 -9.47 -18.88 2.93
N ASP A 175 -8.30 -18.21 2.82
CA ASP A 175 -7.41 -17.97 3.96
C ASP A 175 -8.10 -17.15 5.06
N VAL A 176 -8.87 -16.14 4.66
CA VAL A 176 -9.60 -15.27 5.59
C VAL A 176 -10.80 -15.98 6.18
N ILE A 177 -11.56 -16.77 5.41
CA ILE A 177 -12.63 -17.62 5.94
C ILE A 177 -12.08 -18.56 7.02
N ALA A 178 -10.95 -19.22 6.76
CA ALA A 178 -10.33 -20.08 7.75
C ALA A 178 -9.88 -19.28 9.00
N ALA A 179 -9.31 -18.09 8.81
CA ALA A 179 -8.84 -17.23 9.90
C ALA A 179 -9.98 -16.72 10.81
N THR A 180 -11.22 -16.60 10.32
CA THR A 180 -12.37 -16.25 11.18
C THR A 180 -12.69 -17.30 12.24
N GLN A 181 -12.20 -18.53 12.10
CA GLN A 181 -12.42 -19.63 13.01
C GLN A 181 -11.15 -20.09 13.75
N ASP A 182 -10.00 -19.44 13.44
CA ASP A 182 -8.70 -19.81 13.98
C ASP A 182 -8.27 -18.86 15.10
N THR A 183 -8.08 -19.36 16.31
CA THR A 183 -7.59 -18.58 17.46
C THR A 183 -6.12 -18.19 17.34
N ASP A 184 -5.37 -18.84 16.43
CA ASP A 184 -3.97 -18.52 16.14
C ASP A 184 -3.80 -17.56 14.94
N ALA A 185 -4.92 -17.03 14.43
CA ALA A 185 -4.93 -15.96 13.44
C ALA A 185 -5.51 -14.67 14.02
N ILE A 186 -5.07 -13.54 13.47
CA ILE A 186 -5.59 -12.18 13.75
C ILE A 186 -5.92 -11.51 12.43
N LEU A 187 -7.17 -11.08 12.29
CA LEU A 187 -7.64 -10.26 11.18
C LEU A 187 -7.64 -8.79 11.62
N ILE A 188 -6.91 -7.93 10.91
CA ILE A 188 -6.81 -6.50 11.20
C ILE A 188 -7.52 -5.72 10.10
N ASN A 189 -8.55 -4.95 10.47
CA ASN A 189 -9.21 -4.00 9.59
C ASN A 189 -8.54 -2.63 9.70
N ALA A 190 -8.07 -2.09 8.58
CA ALA A 190 -7.35 -0.81 8.50
C ALA A 190 -8.26 0.41 8.27
N LEU A 191 -9.58 0.24 8.18
CA LEU A 191 -10.52 1.34 7.94
C LEU A 191 -10.84 2.14 9.20
N TRP A 192 -11.43 3.30 9.01
CA TRP A 192 -11.94 4.13 10.11
C TRP A 192 -12.95 3.38 10.98
N PRO A 193 -13.00 3.67 12.30
CA PRO A 193 -13.87 2.95 13.23
C PRO A 193 -15.36 2.95 12.85
N GLU A 194 -15.85 4.03 12.22
CA GLU A 194 -17.24 4.12 11.80
C GLU A 194 -17.58 3.18 10.63
N LEU A 195 -16.61 2.94 9.72
CA LEU A 195 -16.74 1.94 8.66
C LEU A 195 -16.64 0.52 9.23
N PHE A 196 -15.72 0.29 10.16
CA PHE A 196 -15.56 -0.97 10.85
C PHE A 196 -16.82 -1.40 11.60
N ARG A 197 -17.49 -0.46 12.28
CA ARG A 197 -18.77 -0.72 12.97
C ARG A 197 -19.98 -0.75 12.04
N GLY A 198 -19.83 -0.44 10.76
CA GLY A 198 -20.93 -0.38 9.80
C GLY A 198 -21.85 0.83 9.96
N GLU A 199 -21.40 1.89 10.62
CA GLU A 199 -22.16 3.11 10.89
C GLU A 199 -22.02 4.15 9.77
N ALA A 200 -20.89 4.20 9.10
CA ALA A 200 -20.64 5.14 8.01
C ALA A 200 -21.23 4.65 6.68
N LYS A 201 -21.57 5.61 5.82
CA LYS A 201 -21.94 5.29 4.43
C LYS A 201 -20.72 4.73 3.70
N THR A 202 -20.97 3.74 2.87
CA THR A 202 -19.97 3.07 2.04
C THR A 202 -20.57 2.78 0.66
N PRO A 203 -19.80 2.78 -0.43
CA PRO A 203 -20.27 2.31 -1.74
C PRO A 203 -20.41 0.79 -1.79
N LEU A 204 -19.94 0.06 -0.77
CA LEU A 204 -20.04 -1.38 -0.70
C LEU A 204 -21.49 -1.84 -0.47
N ALA A 205 -21.83 -3.00 -1.03
CA ALA A 205 -23.19 -3.54 -0.99
C ALA A 205 -23.72 -3.80 0.43
N ARG A 206 -22.83 -4.10 1.38
CA ARG A 206 -23.17 -4.41 2.77
C ARG A 206 -22.17 -3.73 3.72
N PRO A 207 -22.65 -3.03 4.77
CA PRO A 207 -21.77 -2.40 5.76
C PRO A 207 -21.28 -3.42 6.82
N GLY A 208 -20.17 -3.08 7.48
CA GLY A 208 -19.63 -3.85 8.59
C GLY A 208 -18.24 -4.40 8.33
N ARG A 209 -17.85 -5.38 9.12
CA ARG A 209 -16.51 -6.00 9.14
C ARG A 209 -16.57 -7.52 9.00
N ILE A 210 -15.45 -8.11 8.61
CA ILE A 210 -15.26 -9.57 8.68
C ILE A 210 -15.30 -10.00 10.15
N PRO A 211 -16.02 -11.08 10.50
CA PRO A 211 -16.13 -11.56 11.88
C PRO A 211 -14.78 -11.80 12.55
N ASN A 212 -14.75 -11.60 13.87
CA ASN A 212 -13.56 -11.79 14.71
C ASN A 212 -12.35 -10.93 14.33
N SER A 213 -12.53 -9.84 13.56
CA SER A 213 -11.46 -8.90 13.28
C SER A 213 -11.35 -7.80 14.35
N VAL A 214 -10.12 -7.30 14.52
CA VAL A 214 -9.83 -6.11 15.32
C VAL A 214 -9.65 -4.90 14.40
N ASN A 215 -9.77 -3.70 14.95
CA ASN A 215 -9.60 -2.47 14.16
C ASN A 215 -8.30 -1.75 14.56
N VAL A 216 -7.41 -1.61 13.62
CA VAL A 216 -6.28 -0.69 13.70
C VAL A 216 -6.41 0.27 12.53
N PRO A 217 -7.07 1.42 12.70
CA PRO A 217 -7.22 2.37 11.61
C PRO A 217 -5.85 2.87 11.14
N PHE A 218 -5.60 2.86 9.83
CA PHE A 218 -4.33 3.34 9.28
C PHE A 218 -3.97 4.75 9.76
N THR A 219 -4.96 5.58 10.08
CA THR A 219 -4.77 6.93 10.64
C THR A 219 -4.17 6.95 12.05
N GLU A 220 -4.25 5.86 12.80
CA GLU A 220 -3.62 5.74 14.13
C GLU A 220 -2.17 5.29 14.05
N THR A 221 -1.70 4.92 12.86
CA THR A 221 -0.31 4.50 12.62
C THR A 221 0.58 5.62 12.09
N VAL A 222 0.04 6.85 11.95
CA VAL A 222 0.77 8.05 11.51
C VAL A 222 0.78 9.13 12.57
N ASP A 223 1.78 10.02 12.47
CA ASP A 223 1.84 11.24 13.25
C ASP A 223 1.13 12.42 12.55
N GLN A 224 1.16 13.59 13.17
CA GLN A 224 0.55 14.82 12.63
C GLN A 224 1.15 15.31 11.30
N HIS A 225 2.30 14.79 10.91
CA HIS A 225 2.98 15.11 9.65
C HIS A 225 2.75 14.05 8.56
N GLY A 226 1.95 13.02 8.85
CA GLY A 226 1.72 11.88 7.95
C GLY A 226 2.89 10.91 7.86
N LYS A 227 3.86 10.99 8.79
CA LYS A 227 4.92 9.99 8.92
C LYS A 227 4.42 8.80 9.71
N LEU A 228 4.97 7.62 9.41
CA LEU A 228 4.75 6.47 10.28
C LEU A 228 5.19 6.80 11.71
N ALA A 229 4.32 6.52 12.65
CA ALA A 229 4.59 6.69 14.06
C ALA A 229 5.89 5.96 14.48
N SER A 230 6.43 6.34 15.63
CA SER A 230 7.64 5.67 16.15
C SER A 230 7.39 4.17 16.36
N SER A 231 8.43 3.34 16.22
CA SER A 231 8.29 1.89 16.42
C SER A 231 7.72 1.54 17.79
N ALA A 232 8.01 2.34 18.83
CA ALA A 232 7.45 2.13 20.18
C ALA A 232 5.93 2.41 20.21
N LEU A 233 5.46 3.46 19.52
CA LEU A 233 4.04 3.78 19.45
C LEU A 233 3.29 2.76 18.60
N LEU A 234 3.82 2.39 17.42
CA LEU A 234 3.25 1.34 16.59
C LEU A 234 3.11 0.01 17.33
N ALA A 235 4.18 -0.42 18.00
CA ALA A 235 4.13 -1.65 18.81
C ALA A 235 3.05 -1.58 19.90
N LYS A 236 2.87 -0.43 20.54
CA LYS A 236 1.81 -0.22 21.53
C LYS A 236 0.42 -0.25 20.89
N THR A 237 0.21 0.45 19.77
CA THR A 237 -1.07 0.50 19.04
C THR A 237 -1.51 -0.90 18.62
N PHE A 238 -0.64 -1.66 17.95
CA PHE A 238 -0.98 -3.01 17.55
C PHE A 238 -1.20 -3.96 18.75
N ALA A 239 -0.37 -3.86 19.78
CA ALA A 239 -0.52 -4.70 20.99
C ALA A 239 -1.81 -4.39 21.77
N SER A 240 -2.32 -3.15 21.79
CA SER A 240 -3.58 -2.81 22.44
C SER A 240 -4.79 -3.50 21.82
N GLU A 241 -4.70 -3.83 20.52
CA GLU A 241 -5.71 -4.59 19.78
C GLU A 241 -5.42 -6.11 19.77
N GLY A 242 -4.49 -6.57 20.63
CA GLY A 242 -4.18 -8.00 20.78
C GLY A 242 -3.31 -8.57 19.65
N VAL A 243 -2.68 -7.73 18.83
CA VAL A 243 -1.79 -8.20 17.77
C VAL A 243 -0.54 -8.82 18.38
N ASP A 244 -0.36 -10.10 18.13
CA ASP A 244 0.76 -10.92 18.63
C ASP A 244 1.53 -11.50 17.43
N LYS A 245 2.83 -11.19 17.36
CA LYS A 245 3.73 -11.66 16.30
C LYS A 245 3.88 -13.19 16.22
N THR A 246 3.42 -13.94 17.22
CA THR A 246 3.45 -15.40 17.21
C THR A 246 2.26 -15.99 16.44
N LYS A 247 1.26 -15.16 16.14
CA LYS A 247 0.07 -15.54 15.39
C LYS A 247 0.20 -15.20 13.90
N ARG A 248 -0.63 -15.84 13.08
CA ARG A 248 -0.81 -15.45 11.68
C ARG A 248 -1.57 -14.13 11.61
N ILE A 249 -0.96 -13.09 11.03
CA ILE A 249 -1.58 -11.78 10.90
C ILE A 249 -2.00 -11.55 9.45
N ILE A 250 -3.26 -11.16 9.27
CA ILE A 250 -3.82 -10.78 7.97
C ILE A 250 -4.44 -9.39 8.09
N THR A 251 -4.02 -8.46 7.24
CA THR A 251 -4.61 -7.12 7.16
C THR A 251 -5.59 -7.04 6.00
N TYR A 252 -6.68 -6.28 6.17
CA TYR A 252 -7.65 -6.00 5.11
C TYR A 252 -8.28 -4.61 5.30
N CYS A 253 -8.95 -4.09 4.25
CA CYS A 253 -9.65 -2.80 4.33
C CYS A 253 -10.90 -2.78 3.42
N GLY A 254 -11.11 -1.73 2.62
CA GLY A 254 -12.14 -1.66 1.58
C GLY A 254 -11.75 -2.45 0.33
N GLY A 255 -10.66 -2.04 -0.33
CA GLY A 255 -10.13 -2.62 -1.58
C GLY A 255 -8.62 -2.83 -1.55
N GLY A 256 -8.03 -3.27 -0.42
CA GLY A 256 -6.63 -3.68 -0.33
C GLY A 256 -5.58 -2.56 -0.26
N ILE A 257 -5.97 -1.28 -0.15
CA ILE A 257 -5.01 -0.17 -0.13
C ILE A 257 -4.57 0.16 1.30
N ALA A 258 -5.47 0.60 2.19
CA ALA A 258 -5.11 0.91 3.58
C ALA A 258 -4.54 -0.30 4.33
N ALA A 259 -4.92 -1.52 3.93
CA ALA A 259 -4.36 -2.77 4.46
C ALA A 259 -2.85 -2.90 4.20
N THR A 260 -2.35 -2.43 3.05
CA THR A 260 -0.91 -2.43 2.77
C THR A 260 -0.16 -1.38 3.60
N PHE A 261 -0.85 -0.31 4.04
CA PHE A 261 -0.26 0.66 4.96
C PHE A 261 -0.06 0.07 6.36
N ASP A 262 -1.05 -0.70 6.86
CA ASP A 262 -0.86 -1.45 8.12
C ASP A 262 0.25 -2.50 7.97
N ALA A 263 0.36 -3.15 6.82
CA ALA A 263 1.48 -4.06 6.54
C ALA A 263 2.84 -3.34 6.57
N LEU A 264 2.94 -2.11 6.05
CA LEU A 264 4.13 -1.26 6.13
C LEU A 264 4.45 -0.89 7.60
N ALA A 265 3.42 -0.52 8.38
CA ALA A 265 3.56 -0.18 9.80
C ALA A 265 4.03 -1.39 10.63
N LEU A 266 3.46 -2.57 10.39
CA LEU A 266 3.89 -3.84 11.01
C LEU A 266 5.34 -4.18 10.63
N ALA A 267 5.71 -4.02 9.34
CA ALA A 267 7.08 -4.25 8.88
C ALA A 267 8.09 -3.32 9.60
N LYS A 268 7.72 -2.06 9.91
CA LYS A 268 8.57 -1.12 10.65
C LYS A 268 8.90 -1.60 12.07
N ILE A 269 8.05 -2.46 12.65
CA ILE A 269 8.28 -3.08 13.97
C ILE A 269 8.72 -4.55 13.87
N GLY A 270 9.13 -5.00 12.67
CA GLY A 270 9.67 -6.34 12.45
C GLY A 270 8.64 -7.45 12.44
N ILE A 271 7.38 -7.13 12.13
CA ILE A 271 6.28 -8.10 11.99
C ILE A 271 5.92 -8.25 10.53
N THR A 272 5.90 -9.47 10.02
CA THR A 272 5.40 -9.80 8.68
C THR A 272 3.93 -10.20 8.76
N CYS A 273 3.11 -9.71 7.85
CA CYS A 273 1.71 -10.11 7.71
C CYS A 273 1.37 -10.40 6.25
N ALA A 274 0.26 -11.10 6.03
CA ALA A 274 -0.36 -11.22 4.73
C ALA A 274 -1.40 -10.11 4.55
N VAL A 275 -1.59 -9.66 3.31
CA VAL A 275 -2.66 -8.72 2.95
C VAL A 275 -3.76 -9.51 2.24
N TYR A 276 -4.99 -9.36 2.68
CA TYR A 276 -6.15 -9.82 1.93
C TYR A 276 -6.49 -8.78 0.86
N ASP A 277 -6.02 -9.04 -0.35
CA ASP A 277 -6.10 -8.12 -1.48
C ASP A 277 -7.55 -7.75 -1.83
N GLY A 278 -8.43 -8.74 -1.96
CA GLY A 278 -9.85 -8.53 -2.28
C GLY A 278 -10.62 -7.76 -1.21
N SER A 279 -10.17 -7.81 0.03
CA SER A 279 -10.71 -7.03 1.16
C SER A 279 -12.25 -7.09 1.25
N LEU A 280 -12.88 -6.00 1.74
CA LEU A 280 -14.36 -5.97 1.84
C LEU A 280 -15.06 -5.94 0.48
N VAL A 281 -14.44 -5.39 -0.57
CA VAL A 281 -15.04 -5.41 -1.92
C VAL A 281 -15.35 -6.84 -2.35
N GLU A 282 -14.39 -7.76 -2.18
CA GLU A 282 -14.59 -9.18 -2.53
C GLU A 282 -15.48 -9.89 -1.51
N TRP A 283 -15.30 -9.62 -0.21
CA TRP A 283 -16.03 -10.29 0.85
C TRP A 283 -17.54 -10.01 0.79
N VAL A 284 -17.94 -8.74 0.62
CA VAL A 284 -19.36 -8.35 0.60
C VAL A 284 -20.09 -8.74 -0.67
N ALA A 285 -19.36 -9.03 -1.74
CA ALA A 285 -19.93 -9.53 -2.99
C ALA A 285 -20.49 -10.95 -2.85
N ASP A 286 -20.01 -11.72 -1.86
CA ASP A 286 -20.51 -13.05 -1.54
C ASP A 286 -21.59 -12.93 -0.46
N PRO A 287 -22.90 -13.15 -0.79
CA PRO A 287 -24.00 -12.97 0.16
C PRO A 287 -24.00 -14.01 1.30
N ASP A 288 -23.33 -15.14 1.12
CA ASP A 288 -23.27 -16.22 2.11
C ASP A 288 -22.21 -15.94 3.19
N LEU A 289 -21.29 -15.00 2.97
CA LEU A 289 -20.28 -14.65 3.94
C LEU A 289 -20.85 -13.69 5.01
N PRO A 290 -20.58 -13.95 6.30
CA PRO A 290 -21.10 -13.14 7.40
C PRO A 290 -20.37 -11.80 7.51
N LEU A 291 -21.08 -10.80 8.06
CA LEU A 291 -20.55 -9.52 8.51
C LEU A 291 -21.01 -9.24 9.93
N GLU A 292 -20.16 -8.53 10.69
CA GLU A 292 -20.49 -7.98 12.01
C GLU A 292 -20.62 -6.47 11.94
N THR A 293 -21.49 -5.90 12.77
CA THR A 293 -21.69 -4.46 12.98
C THR A 293 -21.71 -4.15 14.47
N GLY A 294 -21.45 -2.90 14.84
CA GLY A 294 -21.45 -2.43 16.24
C GLY A 294 -20.11 -2.49 16.94
#